data_35d1a30fa58f3086986ac555f5dc1407
#
_entry.id   35d1a30fa58f3086986ac555f5dc1407
#
_cell.length_a   1.000
_cell.length_b   1.000
_cell.length_c   1.000
_cell.angle_alpha   90.00
_cell.angle_beta   90.00
_cell.angle_gamma   90.00
#
_symmetry.space_group_name_H-M   'P 1'
#
loop_
_entity.id
_entity.type
_entity.pdbx_description
1 polymer ?
#
loop_
_entity_poly.entity_id
_entity_poly.type
_entity_poly.pdbx_seq_one_letter_code
_entity_poly.pdbx_strand_id
1 'polypeptide(L)'
;MKNSILVSVNDSVSSRAALNFLARLAFCPEDCNVTLLHLFRKPSASEELMGKKFTQEQPTRFIAVLEKAKDKLVEFGFNPNNIEIEMVTQPYATVADGIIDQFKKKNFDMVVIGRKRMSKAEEFVMGDVSVKLVRALVGAAVLVVTSD
;
A
#
# COMPACT_ATOMS: atom_id res chain seq x y z
N MET A 1 14.73 -16.72 -9.57
CA MET A 1 14.39 -16.12 -8.26
C MET A 1 13.23 -15.17 -8.40
N LYS A 2 12.17 -15.40 -7.67
CA LYS A 2 11.01 -14.51 -7.72
C LYS A 2 11.19 -13.33 -6.75
N ASN A 3 10.90 -12.14 -7.22
CA ASN A 3 10.90 -10.94 -6.38
C ASN A 3 9.57 -10.83 -5.66
N SER A 4 9.60 -10.59 -4.36
CA SER A 4 8.39 -10.39 -3.55
C SER A 4 8.20 -8.92 -3.25
N ILE A 5 7.06 -8.38 -3.67
CA ILE A 5 6.76 -6.96 -3.62
C ILE A 5 5.51 -6.72 -2.79
N LEU A 6 5.62 -5.84 -1.80
CA LEU A 6 4.48 -5.39 -1.01
C LEU A 6 4.04 -4.02 -1.50
N VAL A 7 2.80 -3.89 -1.95
CA VAL A 7 2.24 -2.62 -2.42
C VAL A 7 1.18 -2.17 -1.44
N SER A 8 1.37 -0.99 -0.86
CA SER A 8 0.35 -0.35 -0.02
C SER A 8 -0.68 0.31 -0.91
N VAL A 9 -1.92 -0.13 -0.82
CA VAL A 9 -3.02 0.32 -1.68
C VAL A 9 -4.09 1.01 -0.86
N ASN A 10 -4.49 2.19 -1.32
CA ASN A 10 -5.67 2.89 -0.83
C ASN A 10 -6.37 3.56 -2.01
N ASP A 11 -7.41 4.32 -1.75
CA ASP A 11 -8.22 4.96 -2.79
C ASP A 11 -7.72 6.38 -3.13
N SER A 12 -6.44 6.63 -2.98
CA SER A 12 -5.84 7.94 -3.29
C SER A 12 -5.23 7.96 -4.69
N VAL A 13 -5.08 9.17 -5.22
CA VAL A 13 -4.40 9.41 -6.49
C VAL A 13 -2.95 8.92 -6.43
N SER A 14 -2.27 9.16 -5.32
CA SER A 14 -0.88 8.73 -5.15
C SER A 14 -0.73 7.21 -5.11
N SER A 15 -1.67 6.51 -4.50
CA SER A 15 -1.68 5.04 -4.51
C SER A 15 -1.85 4.49 -5.92
N ARG A 16 -2.78 5.05 -6.70
CA ARG A 16 -2.97 4.66 -8.10
C ARG A 16 -1.74 4.97 -8.95
N ALA A 17 -1.09 6.11 -8.72
CA ALA A 17 0.15 6.48 -9.42
C ALA A 17 1.27 5.48 -9.12
N ALA A 18 1.39 5.04 -7.87
CA ALA A 18 2.39 4.05 -7.47
C ALA A 18 2.15 2.71 -8.15
N LEU A 19 0.89 2.25 -8.18
CA LEU A 19 0.53 1.00 -8.83
C LEU A 19 0.79 1.05 -10.35
N ASN A 20 0.41 2.14 -11.00
CA ASN A 20 0.64 2.33 -12.42
C ASN A 20 2.14 2.37 -12.76
N PHE A 21 2.92 2.99 -11.90
CA PHE A 21 4.37 3.01 -12.07
C PHE A 21 4.97 1.60 -11.97
N LEU A 22 4.58 0.84 -10.95
CA LEU A 22 5.01 -0.56 -10.78
C LEU A 22 4.63 -1.40 -11.99
N ALA A 23 3.41 -1.24 -12.50
CA ALA A 23 2.91 -1.99 -13.65
C ALA A 23 3.76 -1.77 -14.90
N ARG A 24 4.32 -0.56 -15.05
CA ARG A 24 5.15 -0.18 -16.22
C ARG A 24 6.63 -0.42 -16.04
N LEU A 25 7.09 -0.76 -14.84
CA LEU A 25 8.52 -1.03 -14.64
C LEU A 25 8.95 -2.22 -15.49
N ALA A 26 10.08 -2.06 -16.18
CA ALA A 26 10.60 -3.06 -17.10
C ALA A 26 11.43 -4.11 -16.36
N PHE A 27 10.80 -4.92 -15.54
CA PHE A 27 11.39 -6.16 -15.01
C PHE A 27 10.38 -7.30 -15.20
N CYS A 28 10.82 -8.54 -15.12
CA CYS A 28 9.98 -9.69 -15.45
C CYS A 28 8.71 -9.77 -14.59
N PRO A 29 7.55 -9.21 -15.04
CA PRO A 29 6.35 -9.17 -14.21
C PRO A 29 5.78 -10.55 -13.91
N GLU A 30 5.99 -11.51 -14.79
CA GLU A 30 5.56 -12.89 -14.61
C GLU A 30 6.27 -13.59 -13.45
N ASP A 31 7.45 -13.10 -13.07
CA ASP A 31 8.28 -13.66 -11.99
C ASP A 31 8.14 -12.92 -10.67
N CYS A 32 7.24 -11.94 -10.61
CA CYS A 32 7.00 -11.16 -9.39
C CYS A 32 5.86 -11.74 -8.58
N ASN A 33 6.09 -11.91 -7.27
CA ASN A 33 5.02 -12.15 -6.30
C ASN A 33 4.63 -10.80 -5.71
N VAL A 34 3.37 -10.45 -5.82
CA VAL A 34 2.86 -9.15 -5.36
C VAL A 34 1.79 -9.35 -4.29
N THR A 35 1.94 -8.67 -3.17
CA THR A 35 0.89 -8.57 -2.17
C THR A 35 0.34 -7.14 -2.20
N LEU A 36 -0.93 -7.02 -2.52
CA LEU A 36 -1.66 -5.76 -2.48
C LEU A 36 -2.28 -5.63 -1.10
N LEU A 37 -1.75 -4.70 -0.31
CA LEU A 37 -2.10 -4.54 1.09
C LEU A 37 -2.92 -3.27 1.29
N HIS A 38 -4.05 -3.41 1.98
CA HIS A 38 -4.79 -2.28 2.54
C HIS A 38 -4.87 -2.40 4.05
N LEU A 39 -4.49 -1.33 4.74
CA LEU A 39 -4.57 -1.23 6.19
C LEU A 39 -5.73 -0.33 6.57
N PHE A 40 -6.68 -0.88 7.32
CA PHE A 40 -7.76 -0.10 7.89
C PHE A 40 -7.26 0.66 9.10
N ARG A 41 -7.38 1.98 9.06
CA ARG A 41 -7.13 2.80 10.24
C ARG A 41 -8.27 2.59 11.24
N LYS A 42 -7.92 2.61 12.51
CA LYS A 42 -8.94 2.69 13.55
C LYS A 42 -9.68 4.02 13.39
N PRO A 43 -11.03 4.01 13.34
CA PRO A 43 -11.79 5.26 13.22
C PRO A 43 -11.45 6.19 14.37
N SER A 44 -11.31 7.49 14.08
CA SER A 44 -11.18 8.50 15.12
C SER A 44 -12.51 8.61 15.90
N ALA A 45 -12.46 9.20 17.10
CA ALA A 45 -13.67 9.41 17.91
C ALA A 45 -14.76 10.18 17.13
N SER A 46 -14.35 11.15 16.29
CA SER A 46 -15.29 11.90 15.46
C SER A 46 -15.90 11.05 14.34
N GLU A 47 -15.12 10.12 13.77
CA GLU A 47 -15.64 9.18 12.77
C GLU A 47 -16.60 8.16 13.37
N GLU A 48 -16.36 7.72 14.61
CA GLU A 48 -17.28 6.84 15.35
C GLU A 48 -18.63 7.51 15.60
N LEU A 49 -18.64 8.83 15.83
CA LEU A 49 -19.88 9.61 16.01
C LEU A 49 -20.70 9.72 14.72
N MET A 50 -20.10 9.53 13.55
CA MET A 50 -20.78 9.56 12.26
C MET A 50 -21.54 8.27 11.93
N GLY A 51 -21.46 7.28 12.78
CA GLY A 51 -22.32 6.09 12.76
C GLY A 51 -21.71 4.87 12.10
N LYS A 52 -22.22 3.71 12.50
CA LYS A 52 -21.77 2.38 12.05
C LYS A 52 -21.85 2.16 10.54
N LYS A 53 -22.68 2.90 9.81
CA LYS A 53 -22.84 2.79 8.35
C LYS A 53 -21.57 3.14 7.59
N PHE A 54 -20.84 4.15 8.04
CA PHE A 54 -19.61 4.60 7.37
C PHE A 54 -18.50 3.55 7.51
N THR A 55 -18.36 2.95 8.70
CA THR A 55 -17.36 1.91 8.95
C THR A 55 -17.69 0.56 8.30
N GLN A 56 -18.96 0.25 8.09
CA GLN A 56 -19.38 -1.02 7.48
C GLN A 56 -19.24 -1.06 5.96
N GLU A 57 -19.31 0.09 5.27
CA GLU A 57 -19.20 0.16 3.83
C GLU A 57 -17.75 0.14 3.34
N GLN A 58 -16.79 0.54 4.18
CA GLN A 58 -15.38 0.62 3.82
C GLN A 58 -14.76 -0.71 3.37
N PRO A 59 -14.97 -1.86 4.03
CA PRO A 59 -14.37 -3.12 3.58
C PRO A 59 -14.78 -3.50 2.16
N THR A 60 -16.05 -3.38 1.82
CA THR A 60 -16.55 -3.69 0.47
C THR A 60 -15.93 -2.78 -0.58
N ARG A 61 -15.82 -1.49 -0.27
CA ARG A 61 -15.19 -0.50 -1.14
C ARG A 61 -13.74 -0.83 -1.41
N PHE A 62 -12.98 -1.18 -0.38
CA PHE A 62 -11.55 -1.45 -0.51
C PHE A 62 -11.26 -2.81 -1.17
N ILE A 63 -12.13 -3.79 -1.01
CA ILE A 63 -12.04 -5.03 -1.79
C ILE A 63 -12.10 -4.69 -3.28
N ALA A 64 -13.05 -3.86 -3.69
CA ALA A 64 -13.17 -3.43 -5.09
C ALA A 64 -11.93 -2.68 -5.57
N VAL A 65 -11.36 -1.81 -4.74
CA VAL A 65 -10.12 -1.08 -5.05
C VAL A 65 -8.95 -2.05 -5.25
N LEU A 66 -8.80 -3.01 -4.37
CA LEU A 66 -7.73 -4.02 -4.44
C LEU A 66 -7.89 -4.94 -5.66
N GLU A 67 -9.11 -5.35 -5.97
CA GLU A 67 -9.39 -6.16 -7.15
C GLU A 67 -9.08 -5.41 -8.45
N LYS A 68 -9.42 -4.14 -8.50
CA LYS A 68 -9.11 -3.27 -9.62
C LYS A 68 -7.60 -3.09 -9.79
N ALA A 69 -6.87 -2.97 -8.67
CA ALA A 69 -5.41 -2.91 -8.67
C ALA A 69 -4.80 -4.20 -9.22
N LYS A 70 -5.33 -5.35 -8.81
CA LYS A 70 -4.89 -6.65 -9.34
C LYS A 70 -5.12 -6.75 -10.84
N ASP A 71 -6.30 -6.36 -11.32
CA ASP A 71 -6.63 -6.38 -12.74
C ASP A 71 -5.65 -5.52 -13.55
N LYS A 72 -5.27 -4.38 -13.00
CA LYS A 72 -4.29 -3.48 -13.64
C LYS A 72 -2.92 -4.16 -13.80
N LEU A 73 -2.45 -4.83 -12.77
CA LEU A 73 -1.18 -5.56 -12.84
C LEU A 73 -1.24 -6.71 -13.84
N VAL A 74 -2.33 -7.45 -13.84
CA VAL A 74 -2.53 -8.56 -14.80
C VAL A 74 -2.52 -8.05 -16.24
N GLU A 75 -3.13 -6.91 -16.49
CA GLU A 75 -3.12 -6.25 -17.80
C GLU A 75 -1.70 -5.96 -18.30
N PHE A 76 -0.76 -5.70 -17.39
CA PHE A 76 0.64 -5.43 -17.72
C PHE A 76 1.55 -6.67 -17.64
N GLY A 77 0.99 -7.86 -17.55
CA GLY A 77 1.75 -9.11 -17.65
C GLY A 77 2.07 -9.81 -16.34
N PHE A 78 1.57 -9.30 -15.21
CA PHE A 78 1.73 -9.98 -13.93
C PHE A 78 0.84 -11.21 -13.87
N ASN A 79 1.36 -12.31 -13.32
CA ASN A 79 0.61 -13.54 -13.19
C ASN A 79 -0.42 -13.42 -12.06
N PRO A 80 -1.72 -13.59 -12.34
CA PRO A 80 -2.75 -13.46 -11.31
C PRO A 80 -2.58 -14.46 -10.16
N ASN A 81 -1.96 -15.61 -10.41
CA ASN A 81 -1.70 -16.60 -9.37
C ASN A 81 -0.60 -16.17 -8.38
N ASN A 82 0.18 -15.16 -8.74
CA ASN A 82 1.25 -14.62 -7.91
C ASN A 82 0.85 -13.29 -7.26
N ILE A 83 -0.41 -12.90 -7.35
CA ILE A 83 -0.93 -11.66 -6.74
C ILE A 83 -1.86 -12.03 -5.60
N GLU A 84 -1.52 -11.61 -4.40
CA GLU A 84 -2.37 -11.77 -3.21
C GLU A 84 -2.97 -10.42 -2.82
N ILE A 85 -4.20 -10.47 -2.34
CA ILE A 85 -4.89 -9.31 -1.78
C ILE A 85 -5.01 -9.51 -0.28
N GLU A 86 -4.52 -8.56 0.49
CA GLU A 86 -4.61 -8.59 1.96
C GLU A 86 -5.27 -7.33 2.49
N MET A 87 -6.30 -7.51 3.29
CA MET A 87 -6.94 -6.45 4.04
C MET A 87 -6.68 -6.68 5.52
N VAL A 88 -6.02 -5.73 6.16
CA VAL A 88 -5.62 -5.85 7.57
C VAL A 88 -6.41 -4.88 8.41
N THR A 89 -7.13 -5.40 9.39
CA THR A 89 -7.99 -4.63 10.30
C THR A 89 -7.38 -4.43 11.69
N GLN A 90 -6.14 -4.88 11.90
CA GLN A 90 -5.46 -4.73 13.18
C GLN A 90 -5.23 -3.25 13.52
N PRO A 91 -5.38 -2.88 14.79
CA PRO A 91 -5.20 -1.49 15.18
C PRO A 91 -3.72 -1.11 15.24
N TYR A 92 -3.20 -0.59 14.17
CA TYR A 92 -1.87 0.02 14.16
C TYR A 92 -1.98 1.51 14.50
N ALA A 93 -0.99 2.03 15.20
CA ALA A 93 -0.95 3.46 15.54
C ALA A 93 -0.82 4.33 14.28
N THR A 94 -0.03 3.87 13.30
CA THR A 94 0.15 4.55 12.01
C THR A 94 0.15 3.54 10.86
N VAL A 95 -0.08 4.04 9.65
CA VAL A 95 0.01 3.22 8.44
C VAL A 95 1.43 2.65 8.28
N ALA A 96 2.45 3.46 8.59
CA ALA A 96 3.84 3.00 8.51
C ALA A 96 4.10 1.80 9.43
N ASP A 97 3.60 1.84 10.65
CA ASP A 97 3.75 0.73 11.60
C ASP A 97 3.12 -0.55 11.06
N GLY A 98 1.95 -0.42 10.44
CA GLY A 98 1.26 -1.56 9.84
C GLY A 98 2.03 -2.15 8.67
N ILE A 99 2.54 -1.32 7.79
CA ILE A 99 3.34 -1.76 6.64
C ILE A 99 4.61 -2.47 7.12
N ILE A 100 5.31 -1.91 8.08
CA ILE A 100 6.54 -2.49 8.64
C ILE A 100 6.26 -3.88 9.22
N ASP A 101 5.19 -4.01 10.00
CA ASP A 101 4.82 -5.28 10.61
C ASP A 101 4.50 -6.33 9.55
N GLN A 102 3.69 -5.99 8.57
CA GLN A 102 3.33 -6.91 7.49
C GLN A 102 4.55 -7.28 6.64
N PHE A 103 5.43 -6.32 6.38
CA PHE A 103 6.66 -6.56 5.63
C PHE A 103 7.56 -7.58 6.33
N LYS A 104 7.70 -7.46 7.63
CA LYS A 104 8.56 -8.35 8.42
C LYS A 104 8.00 -9.76 8.56
N LYS A 105 6.70 -9.94 8.42
CA LYS A 105 6.06 -11.26 8.52
C LYS A 105 6.38 -12.19 7.35
N LYS A 106 6.67 -11.66 6.17
CA LYS A 106 6.80 -12.45 4.93
C LYS A 106 8.01 -12.09 4.08
N ASN A 107 9.11 -11.70 4.56
CA ASN A 107 10.36 -11.51 3.79
C ASN A 107 10.17 -10.94 2.37
N PHE A 108 9.67 -9.72 2.26
CA PHE A 108 9.57 -9.03 0.98
C PHE A 108 10.91 -8.44 0.56
N ASP A 109 11.10 -8.27 -0.75
CA ASP A 109 12.29 -7.63 -1.33
C ASP A 109 12.10 -6.13 -1.50
N MET A 110 10.86 -5.70 -1.72
CA MET A 110 10.54 -4.30 -1.99
C MET A 110 9.17 -3.93 -1.43
N VAL A 111 9.05 -2.71 -0.96
CA VAL A 111 7.76 -2.09 -0.66
C VAL A 111 7.53 -0.93 -1.61
N VAL A 112 6.30 -0.81 -2.12
CA VAL A 112 5.88 0.26 -3.03
C VAL A 112 4.80 1.08 -2.34
N ILE A 113 5.01 2.38 -2.27
CA ILE A 113 4.04 3.32 -1.71
C ILE A 113 3.86 4.52 -2.63
N GLY A 114 2.67 5.08 -2.62
CA GLY A 114 2.38 6.36 -3.21
C GLY A 114 2.50 7.47 -2.18
N ARG A 115 2.95 8.62 -2.59
CA ARG A 115 3.09 9.78 -1.73
C ARG A 115 2.59 11.02 -2.45
N LYS A 116 1.67 11.74 -1.80
CA LYS A 116 1.28 13.06 -2.29
C LYS A 116 2.43 14.03 -2.06
N ARG A 117 2.68 14.90 -3.02
CA ARG A 117 3.64 16.00 -2.86
C ARG A 117 3.22 16.87 -1.69
N MET A 118 4.15 17.09 -0.75
CA MET A 118 3.91 17.87 0.46
C MET A 118 4.97 18.94 0.61
N SER A 119 4.57 20.07 1.19
CA SER A 119 5.51 21.09 1.64
C SER A 119 6.30 20.59 2.85
N LYS A 120 7.43 21.24 3.16
CA LYS A 120 8.22 20.91 4.35
C LYS A 120 7.40 21.06 5.64
N ALA A 121 6.52 22.06 5.69
CA ALA A 121 5.66 22.28 6.85
C ALA A 121 4.66 21.13 7.02
N GLU A 122 4.06 20.64 5.94
CA GLU A 122 3.14 19.49 5.98
C GLU A 122 3.86 18.23 6.45
N GLU A 123 5.07 17.97 5.94
CA GLU A 123 5.89 16.83 6.36
C GLU A 123 6.19 16.87 7.86
N PHE A 124 6.50 18.06 8.37
CA PHE A 124 6.81 18.26 9.79
C PHE A 124 5.61 17.92 10.69
N VAL A 125 4.41 18.33 10.29
CA VAL A 125 3.19 18.14 11.08
C VAL A 125 2.65 16.71 10.95
N MET A 126 2.62 16.18 9.73
CA MET A 126 1.97 14.89 9.42
C MET A 126 2.92 13.69 9.50
N GLY A 127 4.21 13.94 9.55
CA GLY A 127 5.22 12.90 9.44
C GLY A 127 5.33 12.40 8.00
N ASP A 128 6.22 11.44 7.80
CA ASP A 128 6.50 10.88 6.48
C ASP A 128 6.63 9.37 6.56
N VAL A 129 5.68 8.68 5.96
CA VAL A 129 5.66 7.22 5.91
C VAL A 129 6.93 6.68 5.23
N SER A 130 7.37 7.33 4.14
CA SER A 130 8.55 6.88 3.39
C SER A 130 9.81 6.90 4.24
N VAL A 131 10.01 7.93 5.05
CA VAL A 131 11.17 8.05 5.96
C VAL A 131 11.16 6.92 7.01
N LYS A 132 10.00 6.65 7.59
CA LYS A 132 9.86 5.56 8.58
C LYS A 132 10.17 4.21 7.96
N LEU A 133 9.71 3.96 6.73
CA LEU A 133 9.98 2.70 6.03
C LEU A 133 11.47 2.54 5.73
N VAL A 134 12.11 3.58 5.22
CA VAL A 134 13.54 3.54 4.90
C VAL A 134 14.38 3.25 6.15
N ARG A 135 14.00 3.80 7.29
CA ARG A 135 14.71 3.56 8.55
C ARG A 135 14.51 2.15 9.10
N ALA A 136 13.31 1.61 8.94
CA ALA A 136 12.94 0.35 9.56
C ALA A 136 13.26 -0.88 8.71
N LEU A 137 13.27 -0.75 7.38
CA LEU A 137 13.41 -1.87 6.46
C LEU A 137 14.82 -1.95 5.89
N VAL A 138 15.67 -2.69 6.59
CA VAL A 138 17.06 -2.89 6.21
C VAL A 138 17.17 -4.05 5.21
N GLY A 139 17.95 -3.84 4.14
CA GLY A 139 18.15 -4.86 3.13
C GLY A 139 17.01 -5.01 2.12
N ALA A 140 16.10 -4.05 2.10
CA ALA A 140 14.95 -4.03 1.20
C ALA A 140 14.91 -2.73 0.40
N ALA A 141 14.29 -2.77 -0.76
CA ALA A 141 14.04 -1.57 -1.56
C ALA A 141 12.76 -0.89 -1.13
N VAL A 142 12.77 0.43 -1.08
CA VAL A 142 11.57 1.24 -0.87
C VAL A 142 11.34 2.09 -2.11
N LEU A 143 10.27 1.79 -2.84
CA LEU A 143 9.89 2.56 -4.04
C LEU A 143 8.79 3.54 -3.64
N VAL A 144 9.11 4.82 -3.72
CA VAL A 144 8.17 5.90 -3.41
C VAL A 144 7.81 6.61 -4.71
N VAL A 145 6.53 6.58 -5.07
CA VAL A 145 6.03 7.28 -6.25
C VAL A 145 5.27 8.52 -5.78
N THR A 146 5.77 9.67 -6.17
CA THR A 146 5.16 10.95 -5.79
C THR A 146 4.14 11.39 -6.85
N SER A 147 3.06 11.95 -6.39
CA SER A 147 2.03 12.55 -7.23
C SER A 147 1.67 13.96 -6.72
N ASP A 148 1.07 14.75 -7.58
CA ASP A 148 0.59 16.08 -7.20
C ASP A 148 -0.66 16.04 -6.31
#